data_c74b37bbea6aabe148c7ae0e14c6104d
#
_entry.id   c74b37bbea6aabe148c7ae0e14c6104d
#
_cell.length_a   1.000
_cell.length_b   1.000
_cell.length_c   1.000
_cell.angle_alpha   90.00
_cell.angle_beta   90.00
_cell.angle_gamma   90.00
#
_symmetry.space_group_name_H-M   'P 1'
#
loop_
_entity.id
_entity.type
_entity.pdbx_description
1 polymer ?
#
loop_
_entity_poly.entity_id
_entity_poly.type
_entity_poly.pdbx_seq_one_letter_code
_entity_poly.pdbx_strand_id
1 'polypeptide(L)'
;MSSLFVSDLHLSHERRDKVDLFVKILARVQEQQISLYILGDLFDLWLGDDDDAYPNREIVEALGHASRNGASLYIALGNRDFLFREVFKRKTGACILDDYTVIELNSEKTLLTHGDLLCTRDVAYQKFRRVVRNPLFSAFFLALPLKWRKKIGCKTREKTQNSTQMKTNTI
;
A
#
# COMPACT_ATOMS: atom_id res chain seq x y z
N MET A 1 8.68 -22.96 -1.37
CA MET A 1 7.32 -22.37 -1.40
C MET A 1 7.26 -21.36 -2.54
N SER A 2 6.18 -21.33 -3.29
CA SER A 2 6.01 -20.35 -4.37
C SER A 2 5.63 -18.98 -3.81
N SER A 3 6.10 -17.91 -4.43
CA SER A 3 5.83 -16.54 -4.02
C SER A 3 5.34 -15.70 -5.20
N LEU A 4 4.36 -14.84 -4.97
CA LEU A 4 3.85 -13.87 -5.93
C LEU A 4 4.17 -12.47 -5.44
N PHE A 5 4.71 -11.63 -6.33
CA PHE A 5 5.04 -10.24 -6.04
C PHE A 5 4.18 -9.32 -6.90
N VAL A 6 3.61 -8.30 -6.27
CA VAL A 6 2.83 -7.24 -6.92
C VAL A 6 3.20 -5.89 -6.32
N SER A 7 3.10 -4.82 -7.10
CA SER A 7 3.30 -3.44 -6.62
C SER A 7 2.42 -2.45 -7.38
N ASP A 8 2.26 -1.25 -6.86
CA ASP A 8 1.65 -0.10 -7.55
C ASP A 8 0.27 -0.41 -8.16
N LEU A 9 -0.56 -1.15 -7.44
CA LEU A 9 -1.90 -1.53 -7.91
C LEU A 9 -2.82 -0.33 -8.00
N HIS A 10 -2.68 0.62 -7.04
CA HIS A 10 -3.49 1.84 -6.96
C HIS A 10 -4.99 1.56 -7.07
N LEU A 11 -5.47 0.60 -6.25
CA LEU A 11 -6.87 0.21 -6.24
C LEU A 11 -7.75 1.39 -5.83
N SER A 12 -8.72 1.71 -6.67
CA SER A 12 -9.60 2.86 -6.48
C SER A 12 -11.02 2.57 -7.00
N HIS A 13 -11.98 3.41 -6.60
CA HIS A 13 -13.36 3.30 -7.05
C HIS A 13 -13.53 3.51 -8.57
N GLU A 14 -12.58 4.21 -9.21
CA GLU A 14 -12.58 4.47 -10.64
C GLU A 14 -12.12 3.25 -11.47
N ARG A 15 -11.35 2.34 -10.86
CA ARG A 15 -10.73 1.19 -11.51
C ARG A 15 -11.26 -0.13 -10.96
N ARG A 16 -12.57 -0.35 -11.11
CA ARG A 16 -13.23 -1.60 -10.71
C ARG A 16 -12.60 -2.83 -11.35
N ASP A 17 -12.18 -2.71 -12.62
CA ASP A 17 -11.47 -3.74 -13.35
C ASP A 17 -10.23 -4.27 -12.59
N LYS A 18 -9.44 -3.36 -12.01
CA LYS A 18 -8.27 -3.73 -11.18
C LYS A 18 -8.67 -4.37 -9.86
N VAL A 19 -9.73 -3.86 -9.22
CA VAL A 19 -10.24 -4.41 -7.96
C VAL A 19 -10.69 -5.86 -8.16
N ASP A 20 -11.52 -6.11 -9.19
CA ASP A 20 -12.02 -7.45 -9.53
C ASP A 20 -10.87 -8.40 -9.88
N LEU A 21 -9.86 -7.92 -10.63
CA LEU A 21 -8.68 -8.70 -10.96
C LEU A 21 -7.88 -9.06 -9.71
N PHE A 22 -7.69 -8.12 -8.80
CA PHE A 22 -6.94 -8.36 -7.57
C PHE A 22 -7.66 -9.38 -6.66
N VAL A 23 -8.98 -9.31 -6.54
CA VAL A 23 -9.78 -10.30 -5.81
C VAL A 23 -9.61 -11.71 -6.41
N LYS A 24 -9.58 -11.83 -7.76
CA LYS A 24 -9.29 -13.10 -8.44
C LYS A 24 -7.87 -13.61 -8.16
N ILE A 25 -6.89 -12.70 -8.09
CA ILE A 25 -5.51 -13.05 -7.71
C ILE A 25 -5.48 -13.59 -6.28
N LEU A 26 -6.17 -12.94 -5.33
CA LEU A 26 -6.24 -13.42 -3.95
C LEU A 26 -6.86 -14.82 -3.84
N ALA A 27 -7.91 -15.10 -4.61
CA ALA A 27 -8.49 -16.45 -4.66
C ALA A 27 -7.46 -17.50 -5.10
N ARG A 28 -6.66 -17.23 -6.14
CA ARG A 28 -5.58 -18.13 -6.58
C ARG A 28 -4.46 -18.27 -5.56
N VAL A 29 -4.06 -17.15 -4.93
CA VAL A 29 -3.07 -17.16 -3.84
C VAL A 29 -3.52 -18.08 -2.70
N GLN A 30 -4.79 -18.01 -2.33
CA GLN A 30 -5.39 -18.87 -1.33
C GLN A 30 -5.43 -20.34 -1.76
N GLU A 31 -5.95 -20.63 -2.97
CA GLU A 31 -6.04 -22.00 -3.50
C GLU A 31 -4.69 -22.70 -3.57
N GLN A 32 -3.65 -21.97 -3.99
CA GLN A 32 -2.30 -22.50 -4.18
C GLN A 32 -1.44 -22.43 -2.92
N GLN A 33 -1.93 -21.85 -1.81
CA GLN A 33 -1.21 -21.68 -0.54
C GLN A 33 0.15 -21.00 -0.74
N ILE A 34 0.22 -19.98 -1.61
CA ILE A 34 1.45 -19.25 -1.91
C ILE A 34 1.58 -18.00 -1.06
N SER A 35 2.81 -17.49 -0.92
CA SER A 35 3.07 -16.22 -0.25
C SER A 35 2.83 -15.05 -1.22
N LEU A 36 2.03 -14.06 -0.81
CA LEU A 36 1.80 -12.84 -1.57
C LEU A 36 2.58 -11.68 -0.93
N TYR A 37 3.45 -11.07 -1.72
CA TYR A 37 4.19 -9.86 -1.36
C TYR A 37 3.65 -8.67 -2.14
N ILE A 38 3.08 -7.70 -1.43
CA ILE A 38 2.59 -6.43 -1.97
C ILE A 38 3.64 -5.36 -1.65
N LEU A 39 4.36 -4.89 -2.67
CA LEU A 39 5.51 -4.00 -2.47
C LEU A 39 5.12 -2.51 -2.48
N GLY A 40 4.01 -2.19 -1.82
CA GLY A 40 3.51 -0.83 -1.63
C GLY A 40 2.49 -0.38 -2.68
N ASP A 41 1.82 0.72 -2.38
CA ASP A 41 0.81 1.36 -3.22
C ASP A 41 -0.32 0.40 -3.66
N LEU A 42 -0.79 -0.40 -2.70
CA LEU A 42 -1.96 -1.26 -2.87
C LEU A 42 -3.20 -0.43 -3.18
N PHE A 43 -3.45 0.61 -2.39
CA PHE A 43 -4.53 1.57 -2.58
C PHE A 43 -4.03 2.85 -3.26
N ASP A 44 -4.87 3.47 -4.06
CA ASP A 44 -4.57 4.78 -4.62
C ASP A 44 -4.52 5.87 -3.55
N LEU A 45 -5.29 5.70 -2.48
CA LEU A 45 -5.25 6.58 -1.30
C LEU A 45 -5.77 5.82 -0.08
N TRP A 46 -4.96 5.72 0.97
CA TRP A 46 -5.36 5.20 2.27
C TRP A 46 -5.23 6.29 3.34
N LEU A 47 -6.32 6.61 4.00
CA LEU A 47 -6.40 7.75 4.94
C LEU A 47 -6.59 7.32 6.39
N GLY A 48 -6.56 6.02 6.66
CA GLY A 48 -6.70 5.42 7.98
C GLY A 48 -7.63 4.21 7.95
N ASP A 49 -7.55 3.38 8.97
CA ASP A 49 -8.26 2.10 9.08
C ASP A 49 -9.78 2.26 9.30
N ASP A 50 -10.27 3.48 9.45
CA ASP A 50 -11.68 3.85 9.59
C ASP A 50 -12.32 4.29 8.25
N ASP A 51 -11.58 4.29 7.14
CA ASP A 51 -12.13 4.58 5.81
C ASP A 51 -12.65 3.30 5.15
N ASP A 52 -13.93 3.00 5.39
CA ASP A 52 -14.63 1.83 4.84
C ASP A 52 -15.23 2.07 3.44
N ALA A 53 -14.88 3.19 2.76
CA ALA A 53 -15.36 3.45 1.41
C ALA A 53 -14.83 2.40 0.42
N TYR A 54 -15.64 2.09 -0.61
CA TYR A 54 -15.20 1.23 -1.71
C TYR A 54 -13.95 1.84 -2.40
N PRO A 55 -12.90 1.05 -2.71
CA PRO A 55 -12.79 -0.41 -2.58
C PRO A 55 -12.15 -0.88 -1.26
N ASN A 56 -11.85 0.03 -0.32
CA ASN A 56 -11.03 -0.26 0.86
C ASN A 56 -11.60 -1.43 1.68
N ARG A 57 -12.89 -1.36 2.02
CA ARG A 57 -13.57 -2.41 2.78
C ARG A 57 -13.50 -3.76 2.09
N GLU A 58 -13.85 -3.80 0.80
CA GLU A 58 -13.88 -5.03 0.02
C GLU A 58 -12.51 -5.70 -0.05
N ILE A 59 -11.46 -4.92 -0.29
CA ILE A 59 -10.09 -5.44 -0.37
C ILE A 59 -9.59 -5.91 0.99
N VAL A 60 -9.87 -5.17 2.07
CA VAL A 60 -9.50 -5.60 3.44
C VAL A 60 -10.21 -6.91 3.80
N GLU A 61 -11.48 -7.06 3.46
CA GLU A 61 -12.24 -8.31 3.69
C GLU A 61 -11.67 -9.47 2.86
N ALA A 62 -11.33 -9.24 1.59
CA ALA A 62 -10.75 -10.24 0.70
C ALA A 62 -9.35 -10.69 1.16
N LEU A 63 -8.49 -9.76 1.57
CA LEU A 63 -7.18 -10.08 2.18
C LEU A 63 -7.34 -10.93 3.44
N GLY A 64 -8.22 -10.50 4.35
CA GLY A 64 -8.50 -11.24 5.57
C GLY A 64 -9.08 -12.63 5.31
N HIS A 65 -9.92 -12.78 4.30
CA HIS A 65 -10.43 -14.09 3.87
C HIS A 65 -9.29 -14.99 3.37
N ALA A 66 -8.44 -14.48 2.48
CA ALA A 66 -7.32 -15.24 1.94
C ALA A 66 -6.35 -15.68 3.05
N SER A 67 -6.01 -14.78 3.98
CA SER A 67 -5.13 -15.08 5.10
C SER A 67 -5.68 -16.16 6.02
N ARG A 68 -6.97 -16.08 6.42
CA ARG A 68 -7.61 -17.10 7.27
C ARG A 68 -7.69 -18.47 6.61
N ASN A 69 -7.62 -18.52 5.28
CA ASN A 69 -7.64 -19.76 4.51
C ASN A 69 -6.23 -20.20 4.04
N GLY A 70 -5.18 -19.71 4.71
CA GLY A 70 -3.81 -20.24 4.58
C GLY A 70 -2.86 -19.45 3.69
N ALA A 71 -3.30 -18.33 3.08
CA ALA A 71 -2.40 -17.46 2.36
C ALA A 71 -1.50 -16.67 3.32
N SER A 72 -0.20 -16.61 3.03
CA SER A 72 0.75 -15.73 3.74
C SER A 72 0.83 -14.38 3.05
N LEU A 73 0.46 -13.31 3.75
CA LEU A 73 0.39 -11.96 3.19
C LEU A 73 1.47 -11.07 3.80
N TYR A 74 2.27 -10.43 2.94
CA TYR A 74 3.33 -9.50 3.30
C TYR A 74 3.14 -8.19 2.54
N ILE A 75 3.16 -7.05 3.26
CA ILE A 75 2.89 -5.74 2.65
C ILE A 75 3.96 -4.75 3.05
N ALA A 76 4.71 -4.23 2.08
CA ALA A 76 5.53 -3.05 2.26
C ALA A 76 4.67 -1.78 2.14
N LEU A 77 5.01 -0.74 2.89
CA LEU A 77 4.27 0.52 2.85
C LEU A 77 4.72 1.36 1.65
N GLY A 78 3.78 1.70 0.80
CA GLY A 78 3.98 2.64 -0.30
C GLY A 78 3.87 4.11 0.12
N ASN A 79 3.86 5.00 -0.85
CA ASN A 79 3.68 6.43 -0.63
C ASN A 79 2.21 6.86 -0.54
N ARG A 80 1.28 5.97 -0.89
CA ARG A 80 -0.19 6.20 -0.89
C ARG A 80 -0.89 5.55 0.29
N ASP A 81 -0.29 4.53 0.90
CA ASP A 81 -0.92 3.66 1.88
C ASP A 81 -0.07 3.39 3.14
N PHE A 82 0.81 4.33 3.49
CA PHE A 82 1.67 4.24 4.68
C PHE A 82 0.93 4.39 6.02
N LEU A 83 -0.36 4.67 6.01
CA LEU A 83 -1.18 4.86 7.21
C LEU A 83 -1.90 3.59 7.67
N PHE A 84 -1.50 2.40 7.22
CA PHE A 84 -1.99 1.15 7.81
C PHE A 84 -1.64 1.08 9.29
N ARG A 85 -2.63 0.69 10.11
CA ARG A 85 -2.51 0.58 11.56
C ARG A 85 -2.96 -0.80 12.03
N GLU A 86 -3.07 -0.98 13.33
CA GLU A 86 -3.37 -2.26 13.95
C GLU A 86 -4.73 -2.85 13.55
N VAL A 87 -5.71 -2.02 13.20
CA VAL A 87 -7.02 -2.52 12.74
C VAL A 87 -6.88 -3.16 11.37
N PHE A 88 -6.12 -2.53 10.44
CA PHE A 88 -5.81 -3.12 9.14
C PHE A 88 -5.08 -4.45 9.30
N LYS A 89 -3.99 -4.50 10.07
CA LYS A 89 -3.22 -5.73 10.31
C LYS A 89 -4.09 -6.85 10.85
N ARG A 90 -4.90 -6.55 11.88
CA ARG A 90 -5.80 -7.53 12.49
C ARG A 90 -6.87 -8.04 11.53
N LYS A 91 -7.46 -7.16 10.72
CA LYS A 91 -8.50 -7.53 9.75
C LYS A 91 -7.94 -8.37 8.59
N THR A 92 -6.76 -8.04 8.11
CA THR A 92 -6.13 -8.70 6.94
C THR A 92 -5.26 -9.90 7.30
N GLY A 93 -4.73 -9.96 8.53
CA GLY A 93 -3.70 -10.93 8.91
C GLY A 93 -2.35 -10.71 8.22
N ALA A 94 -2.16 -9.57 7.53
CA ALA A 94 -0.95 -9.27 6.80
C ALA A 94 0.20 -8.85 7.72
N CYS A 95 1.41 -9.33 7.42
CA CYS A 95 2.65 -8.86 8.00
C CYS A 95 3.10 -7.59 7.26
N ILE A 96 3.23 -6.47 7.98
CA ILE A 96 3.77 -5.25 7.41
C ILE A 96 5.29 -5.31 7.44
N LEU A 97 5.90 -5.14 6.27
CA LEU A 97 7.34 -5.17 6.09
C LEU A 97 7.97 -3.81 6.41
N ASP A 98 9.24 -3.84 6.82
CA ASP A 98 10.06 -2.63 6.94
C ASP A 98 10.39 -2.05 5.55
N ASP A 99 10.85 -0.79 5.53
CA ASP A 99 11.25 -0.09 4.28
C ASP A 99 12.29 -0.87 3.47
N TYR A 100 13.15 -1.64 4.16
CA TYR A 100 14.11 -2.57 3.60
C TYR A 100 14.00 -3.91 4.33
N THR A 101 13.50 -4.92 3.64
CA THR A 101 13.35 -6.27 4.19
C THR A 101 14.11 -7.26 3.33
N VAL A 102 14.99 -8.05 3.95
CA VAL A 102 15.71 -9.12 3.25
C VAL A 102 15.01 -10.43 3.51
N ILE A 103 14.67 -11.13 2.42
CA ILE A 103 14.12 -12.48 2.48
C ILE A 103 15.03 -13.44 1.74
N GLU A 104 14.84 -14.74 1.93
CA GLU A 104 15.52 -15.76 1.16
C GLU A 104 14.55 -16.33 0.10
N LEU A 105 14.93 -16.22 -1.17
CA LEU A 105 14.21 -16.80 -2.30
C LEU A 105 15.15 -17.75 -3.02
N ASN A 106 14.78 -19.02 -3.12
CA ASN A 106 15.58 -20.06 -3.81
C ASN A 106 17.05 -20.07 -3.34
N SER A 107 17.27 -19.93 -2.04
CA SER A 107 18.60 -19.84 -1.40
C SER A 107 19.41 -18.58 -1.74
N GLU A 108 18.77 -17.55 -2.31
CA GLU A 108 19.38 -16.26 -2.57
C GLU A 108 18.77 -15.17 -1.67
N LYS A 109 19.63 -14.31 -1.11
CA LYS A 109 19.19 -13.14 -0.34
C LYS A 109 18.61 -12.09 -1.27
N THR A 110 17.33 -11.81 -1.11
CA THR A 110 16.58 -10.86 -1.94
C THR A 110 16.12 -9.69 -1.09
N LEU A 111 16.50 -8.47 -1.47
CA LEU A 111 16.04 -7.24 -0.82
C LEU A 111 14.68 -6.82 -1.38
N LEU A 112 13.72 -6.68 -0.50
CA LEU A 112 12.40 -6.13 -0.80
C LEU A 112 12.30 -4.68 -0.33
N THR A 113 11.82 -3.81 -1.19
CA THR A 113 11.54 -2.40 -0.88
C THR A 113 10.51 -1.86 -1.86
N HIS A 114 9.73 -0.86 -1.44
CA HIS A 114 8.87 -0.11 -2.38
C HIS A 114 9.69 0.74 -3.35
N GLY A 115 10.93 1.09 -3.01
CA GLY A 115 11.85 1.81 -3.90
C GLY A 115 11.80 3.34 -3.81
N ASP A 116 10.84 3.93 -3.13
CA ASP A 116 10.69 5.38 -3.00
C ASP A 116 11.89 6.05 -2.29
N LEU A 117 12.56 5.33 -1.38
CA LEU A 117 13.79 5.78 -0.72
C LEU A 117 15.01 5.80 -1.65
N LEU A 118 14.96 5.08 -2.77
CA LEU A 118 16.04 5.06 -3.76
C LEU A 118 16.02 6.31 -4.65
N CYS A 119 14.90 7.05 -4.67
CA CYS A 119 14.77 8.33 -5.38
C CYS A 119 15.45 9.48 -4.62
N THR A 120 16.75 9.36 -4.36
CA THR A 120 17.54 10.29 -3.53
C THR A 120 17.65 11.70 -4.12
N ARG A 121 17.51 11.83 -5.44
CA ARG A 121 17.55 13.13 -6.12
C ARG A 121 16.29 13.97 -5.93
N ASP A 122 15.14 13.35 -5.59
CA ASP A 122 13.92 14.07 -5.26
C ASP A 122 13.92 14.50 -3.79
N VAL A 123 14.74 15.51 -3.49
CA VAL A 123 14.91 16.03 -2.12
C VAL A 123 13.58 16.52 -1.54
N ALA A 124 12.71 17.09 -2.35
CA ALA A 124 11.40 17.59 -1.91
C ALA A 124 10.52 16.43 -1.43
N TYR A 125 10.46 15.35 -2.21
CA TYR A 125 9.74 14.14 -1.83
C TYR A 125 10.33 13.52 -0.56
N GLN A 126 11.66 13.37 -0.46
CA GLN A 126 12.30 12.78 0.71
C GLN A 126 12.03 13.57 2.01
N LYS A 127 12.00 14.91 1.95
CA LYS A 127 11.60 15.75 3.07
C LYS A 127 10.12 15.54 3.43
N PHE A 128 9.23 15.56 2.46
CA PHE A 128 7.80 15.30 2.66
C PHE A 128 7.58 13.92 3.30
N ARG A 129 8.19 12.85 2.75
CA ARG A 129 8.12 11.49 3.28
C ARG A 129 8.51 11.43 4.76
N ARG A 130 9.63 12.06 5.12
CA ARG A 130 10.12 12.09 6.52
C ARG A 130 9.11 12.72 7.46
N VAL A 131 8.43 13.78 7.03
CA VAL A 131 7.39 14.46 7.83
C VAL A 131 6.16 13.57 7.98
N VAL A 132 5.60 13.08 6.87
CA VAL A 132 4.32 12.35 6.92
C VAL A 132 4.43 10.97 7.57
N ARG A 133 5.61 10.33 7.51
CA ARG A 133 5.89 9.06 8.20
C ARG A 133 6.34 9.24 9.65
N ASN A 134 6.50 10.47 10.13
CA ASN A 134 6.76 10.71 11.55
C ASN A 134 5.57 10.23 12.39
N PRO A 135 5.78 9.41 13.44
CA PRO A 135 4.71 8.84 14.26
C PRO A 135 3.79 9.90 14.88
N LEU A 136 4.36 11.02 15.36
CA LEU A 136 3.57 12.10 15.95
C LEU A 136 2.68 12.80 14.92
N PHE A 137 3.24 13.07 13.71
CA PHE A 137 2.48 13.66 12.62
C PHE A 137 1.35 12.72 12.17
N SER A 138 1.67 11.45 11.99
CA SER A 138 0.68 10.43 11.62
C SER A 138 -0.44 10.29 12.66
N ALA A 139 -0.10 10.31 13.95
CA ALA A 139 -1.09 10.25 15.04
C ALA A 139 -2.00 11.50 15.03
N PHE A 140 -1.42 12.69 14.89
CA PHE A 140 -2.19 13.93 14.77
C PHE A 140 -3.11 13.91 13.53
N PHE A 141 -2.59 13.51 12.38
CA PHE A 141 -3.39 13.41 11.15
C PHE A 141 -4.56 12.44 11.31
N LEU A 142 -4.33 11.26 11.89
CA LEU A 142 -5.37 10.26 12.12
C LEU A 142 -6.41 10.67 13.17
N ALA A 143 -6.08 11.60 14.08
CA ALA A 143 -7.03 12.18 15.02
C ALA A 143 -8.02 13.15 14.35
N LEU A 144 -7.74 13.63 13.15
CA LEU A 144 -8.67 14.48 12.40
C LEU A 144 -9.88 13.65 11.92
N PRO A 145 -11.09 14.27 11.84
CA PRO A 145 -12.24 13.63 11.23
C PRO A 145 -11.95 13.17 9.80
N LEU A 146 -12.44 11.99 9.42
CA LEU A 146 -12.19 11.39 8.11
C LEU A 146 -12.47 12.33 6.92
N LYS A 147 -13.53 13.14 7.03
CA LYS A 147 -13.90 14.14 6.01
C LYS A 147 -12.76 15.16 5.74
N TRP A 148 -12.04 15.56 6.77
CA TRP A 148 -10.91 16.49 6.66
C TRP A 148 -9.70 15.79 6.05
N ARG A 149 -9.43 14.56 6.49
CA ARG A 149 -8.35 13.72 5.92
C ARG A 149 -8.57 13.48 4.43
N LYS A 150 -9.80 13.20 4.00
CA LYS A 150 -10.17 13.06 2.57
C LYS A 150 -9.88 14.34 1.80
N LYS A 151 -10.27 15.51 2.31
CA LYS A 151 -10.00 16.78 1.64
C LYS A 151 -8.49 17.06 1.48
N ILE A 152 -7.69 16.76 2.51
CA ILE A 152 -6.23 16.93 2.47
C ILE A 152 -5.60 15.93 1.50
N GLY A 153 -5.97 14.65 1.61
CA GLY A 153 -5.43 13.57 0.78
C GLY A 153 -5.67 13.79 -0.71
N CYS A 154 -6.91 14.14 -1.10
CA CYS A 154 -7.24 14.44 -2.51
C CYS A 154 -6.41 15.60 -3.06
N LYS A 155 -6.27 16.70 -2.32
CA LYS A 155 -5.44 17.84 -2.76
C LYS A 155 -3.95 17.47 -2.93
N THR A 156 -3.43 16.62 -2.04
CA THR A 156 -2.04 16.16 -2.12
C THR A 156 -1.84 15.26 -3.33
N ARG A 157 -2.80 14.36 -3.60
CA ARG A 157 -2.80 13.47 -4.78
C ARG A 157 -2.76 14.27 -6.08
N GLU A 158 -3.65 15.26 -6.25
CA GLU A 158 -3.72 16.12 -7.43
C GLU A 158 -2.39 16.84 -7.69
N LYS A 159 -1.78 17.40 -6.65
CA LYS A 159 -0.47 18.07 -6.77
C LYS A 159 0.63 17.11 -7.22
N THR A 160 0.64 15.89 -6.71
CA THR A 160 1.67 14.89 -7.07
C THR A 160 1.49 14.45 -8.52
N GLN A 161 0.27 14.19 -8.97
CA GLN A 161 -0.01 13.81 -10.36
C GLN A 161 0.41 14.91 -11.35
N ASN A 162 0.08 16.17 -11.08
CA ASN A 162 0.44 17.29 -11.91
C ASN A 162 1.97 17.49 -12.01
N SER A 163 2.69 17.29 -10.91
CA SER A 163 4.16 17.40 -10.89
C SER A 163 4.84 16.28 -11.68
N THR A 164 4.30 15.08 -11.67
CA THR A 164 4.82 13.93 -12.44
C THR A 164 4.59 14.14 -13.93
N GLN A 165 3.41 14.62 -14.36
CA GLN A 165 3.12 14.92 -15.76
C GLN A 165 4.01 16.02 -16.31
N MET A 166 4.31 17.07 -15.54
CA MET A 166 5.25 18.12 -15.96
C MET A 166 6.67 17.58 -16.17
N LYS A 167 7.15 16.67 -15.30
CA LYS A 167 8.48 16.07 -15.44
C LYS A 167 8.58 15.15 -16.66
N THR A 168 7.52 14.44 -17.01
CA THR A 168 7.50 13.53 -18.18
C THR A 168 7.47 14.29 -19.50
N ASN A 169 6.89 15.48 -19.54
CA ASN A 169 6.82 16.31 -20.76
C ASN A 169 8.10 17.15 -21.01
N THR A 170 9.12 17.03 -20.15
CA THR A 170 10.36 17.81 -20.23
C THR A 170 11.57 16.94 -20.64
N ILE A 171 11.33 15.69 -20.99
CA ILE A 171 12.29 14.74 -21.58
C ILE A 171 11.93 14.53 -23.04
#